data_33d9f520600049e463fae781357b5e6b
#
_entry.id   33d9f520600049e463fae781357b5e6b
#
_cell.length_a   1.000
_cell.length_b   1.000
_cell.length_c   1.000
_cell.angle_alpha   90.00
_cell.angle_beta   90.00
_cell.angle_gamma   90.00
#
_symmetry.space_group_name_H-M   'P 1'
#
loop_
_entity.id
_entity.type
_entity.pdbx_description
1 polymer ?
#
loop_
_entity_poly.entity_id
_entity_poly.type
_entity_poly.pdbx_seq_one_letter_code
_entity_poly.pdbx_strand_id
1 'polypeptide(L)'
;MRWWWWRRQRSTMATTAPLVLLLPLVLLLLQARWSSQQQQQVVTAVIVFGDSIVDPGNNNGLHTLIKANHPPYGMDMLNHEATGRYSNGLIPTDLIAQQLGVKQLLPPYLGVDLSPDDLLTGVSFASGATGFDPLTPVVVSVISMDQQLAYFDEYRGRLVDIAGEAETARIIEGALFLVCAGTDDVANTYFTTPFRSAEYDIPGYVDLLVGHAEEFLRELVVSSRGARRIGFVGMPPVGCVPSQRTLGGGLATRACEPKRNEAALLYNARAQEMIAAFNNNNNADADADVLVVFLDIYRILDHLMERGEEYGFSETTRGCCGTGTIEVTGLCDSRFVSVCDDVSQHVFFDSYHPTERAYRIIVNDIFQNYGHVLFS
;
A
#
# COMPACT_ATOMS: atom_id res chain seq x y z
N MET A 1 -98.81 32.67 -6.18
CA MET A 1 -97.92 32.27 -7.28
C MET A 1 -96.63 31.78 -6.73
N ARG A 2 -96.36 30.46 -6.96
CA ARG A 2 -95.21 29.76 -6.37
C ARG A 2 -94.09 29.69 -7.38
N TRP A 3 -92.83 30.12 -6.96
CA TRP A 3 -91.64 29.89 -7.70
C TRP A 3 -90.75 28.92 -6.99
N TRP A 4 -90.38 27.79 -7.69
CA TRP A 4 -89.49 26.76 -7.25
C TRP A 4 -88.05 27.08 -7.71
N TRP A 5 -87.08 27.01 -6.74
CA TRP A 5 -85.64 27.09 -7.05
C TRP A 5 -85.04 25.69 -7.03
N TRP A 6 -84.49 25.27 -8.17
CA TRP A 6 -83.65 24.08 -8.25
C TRP A 6 -82.22 24.41 -7.86
N ARG A 7 -81.67 23.81 -6.76
CA ARG A 7 -80.23 23.79 -6.43
C ARG A 7 -79.61 22.61 -7.14
N ARG A 8 -78.67 22.88 -8.07
CA ARG A 8 -77.75 21.89 -8.64
C ARG A 8 -76.62 21.62 -7.65
N GLN A 9 -76.59 20.40 -7.05
CA GLN A 9 -75.41 19.91 -6.38
C GLN A 9 -74.34 19.54 -7.43
N ARG A 10 -73.17 20.21 -7.40
CA ARG A 10 -71.98 19.77 -8.13
C ARG A 10 -71.27 18.79 -7.23
N SER A 11 -71.24 17.51 -7.59
CA SER A 11 -70.35 16.49 -7.01
C SER A 11 -68.96 16.74 -7.50
N THR A 12 -68.05 17.15 -6.62
CA THR A 12 -66.61 17.14 -6.88
C THR A 12 -66.11 15.70 -6.71
N MET A 13 -65.85 15.04 -7.84
CA MET A 13 -65.07 13.81 -7.82
C MET A 13 -63.62 14.19 -7.54
N ALA A 14 -63.15 13.88 -6.34
CA ALA A 14 -61.72 13.96 -6.02
C ALA A 14 -60.98 12.82 -6.72
N THR A 15 -60.14 13.17 -7.66
CA THR A 15 -59.24 12.24 -8.36
C THR A 15 -58.08 11.85 -7.43
N THR A 16 -58.20 10.69 -6.78
CA THR A 16 -57.16 10.11 -5.90
C THR A 16 -56.21 9.14 -6.66
N ALA A 17 -56.09 9.28 -7.97
CA ALA A 17 -55.41 8.30 -8.82
C ALA A 17 -53.90 8.44 -9.04
N PRO A 18 -53.12 9.48 -8.63
CA PRO A 18 -51.65 9.47 -8.90
C PRO A 18 -50.78 8.94 -7.75
N LEU A 19 -51.28 8.81 -6.51
CA LEU A 19 -50.44 8.40 -5.38
C LEU A 19 -50.17 6.89 -5.31
N VAL A 20 -51.07 6.05 -5.81
CA VAL A 20 -50.96 4.58 -5.71
C VAL A 20 -49.96 4.02 -6.74
N LEU A 21 -49.67 4.71 -7.84
CA LEU A 21 -48.71 4.29 -8.85
C LEU A 21 -47.25 4.75 -8.56
N LEU A 22 -47.05 5.76 -7.66
CA LEU A 22 -45.72 6.23 -7.28
C LEU A 22 -45.07 5.32 -6.22
N LEU A 23 -45.85 4.67 -5.34
CA LEU A 23 -45.33 3.80 -4.29
C LEU A 23 -44.51 2.59 -4.81
N PRO A 24 -45.00 1.80 -5.79
CA PRO A 24 -44.22 0.70 -6.35
C PRO A 24 -42.99 1.17 -7.12
N LEU A 25 -43.03 2.34 -7.76
CA LEU A 25 -41.86 2.90 -8.47
C LEU A 25 -40.76 3.32 -7.49
N VAL A 26 -41.13 3.95 -6.38
CA VAL A 26 -40.20 4.33 -5.29
C VAL A 26 -39.62 3.07 -4.60
N LEU A 27 -40.44 2.04 -4.38
CA LEU A 27 -39.96 0.75 -3.84
C LEU A 27 -39.00 0.04 -4.83
N LEU A 28 -39.28 0.06 -6.12
CA LEU A 28 -38.37 -0.47 -7.16
C LEU A 28 -37.05 0.31 -7.25
N LEU A 29 -37.11 1.63 -7.12
CA LEU A 29 -35.92 2.48 -7.10
C LEU A 29 -35.10 2.31 -5.82
N LEU A 30 -35.75 2.09 -4.68
CA LEU A 30 -35.08 1.75 -3.41
C LEU A 30 -34.48 0.34 -3.46
N GLN A 31 -35.16 -0.64 -4.03
CA GLN A 31 -34.61 -1.99 -4.24
C GLN A 31 -33.47 -1.99 -5.24
N ALA A 32 -33.54 -1.21 -6.32
CA ALA A 32 -32.43 -1.04 -7.26
C ALA A 32 -31.22 -0.34 -6.63
N ARG A 33 -31.42 0.65 -5.75
CA ARG A 33 -30.34 1.24 -4.96
C ARG A 33 -29.76 0.28 -3.93
N TRP A 34 -30.58 -0.53 -3.28
CA TRP A 34 -30.11 -1.58 -2.36
C TRP A 34 -29.32 -2.67 -3.09
N SER A 35 -29.76 -3.11 -4.26
CA SER A 35 -29.02 -4.11 -5.06
C SER A 35 -27.73 -3.57 -5.63
N SER A 36 -27.66 -2.27 -6.01
CA SER A 36 -26.40 -1.65 -6.47
C SER A 36 -25.41 -1.35 -5.33
N GLN A 37 -25.87 -1.19 -4.08
CA GLN A 37 -24.98 -1.12 -2.91
C GLN A 37 -24.48 -2.52 -2.46
N GLN A 38 -25.12 -3.59 -2.85
CA GLN A 38 -24.76 -4.95 -2.46
C GLN A 38 -23.73 -5.61 -3.40
N GLN A 39 -23.31 -4.92 -4.46
CA GLN A 39 -22.35 -5.41 -5.45
C GLN A 39 -20.96 -4.74 -5.34
N GLN A 40 -20.72 -3.95 -4.32
CA GLN A 40 -19.36 -3.60 -3.97
C GLN A 40 -18.75 -4.83 -3.32
N GLN A 41 -17.87 -5.52 -4.05
CA GLN A 41 -17.17 -6.69 -3.55
C GLN A 41 -16.36 -6.26 -2.32
N VAL A 42 -16.85 -6.60 -1.14
CA VAL A 42 -16.24 -6.20 0.13
C VAL A 42 -14.88 -6.89 0.22
N VAL A 43 -13.81 -6.10 0.28
CA VAL A 43 -12.48 -6.64 0.57
C VAL A 43 -12.52 -7.25 1.97
N THR A 44 -12.22 -8.53 2.06
CA THR A 44 -12.32 -9.30 3.31
C THR A 44 -11.16 -9.05 4.25
N ALA A 45 -9.95 -8.89 3.69
CA ALA A 45 -8.71 -8.68 4.43
C ALA A 45 -7.71 -7.88 3.59
N VAL A 46 -6.74 -7.25 4.25
CA VAL A 46 -5.57 -6.64 3.62
C VAL A 46 -4.34 -7.42 4.05
N ILE A 47 -3.63 -8.02 3.09
CA ILE A 47 -2.47 -8.88 3.31
C ILE A 47 -1.28 -8.28 2.56
N VAL A 48 -0.17 -8.03 3.27
CA VAL A 48 0.90 -7.19 2.75
C VAL A 48 2.26 -7.86 2.87
N PHE A 49 3.04 -7.75 1.79
CA PHE A 49 4.44 -8.19 1.69
C PHE A 49 5.30 -7.04 1.21
N GLY A 50 6.54 -7.02 1.64
CA GLY A 50 7.49 -6.03 1.12
C GLY A 50 8.46 -5.49 2.15
N ASP A 51 8.85 -4.23 1.93
CA ASP A 51 9.89 -3.52 2.66
C ASP A 51 9.35 -2.54 3.73
N SER A 52 10.16 -1.52 4.08
CA SER A 52 9.86 -0.54 5.13
C SER A 52 8.65 0.35 4.84
N ILE A 53 8.30 0.57 3.57
CA ILE A 53 7.15 1.40 3.17
C ILE A 53 5.84 0.82 3.72
N VAL A 54 5.80 -0.49 3.89
CA VAL A 54 4.61 -1.26 4.27
C VAL A 54 4.80 -2.12 5.52
N ASP A 55 5.92 -1.95 6.25
CA ASP A 55 6.22 -2.65 7.52
C ASP A 55 5.67 -1.88 8.73
N PRO A 56 4.65 -2.39 9.43
CA PRO A 56 4.12 -1.77 10.64
C PRO A 56 4.90 -2.11 11.92
N GLY A 57 5.98 -2.92 11.84
CA GLY A 57 6.81 -3.25 13.00
C GLY A 57 7.32 -4.69 13.09
N ASN A 58 7.33 -5.48 12.01
CA ASN A 58 7.86 -6.85 12.03
C ASN A 58 9.35 -6.90 12.42
N ASN A 59 10.11 -5.84 12.15
CA ASN A 59 11.53 -5.77 12.53
C ASN A 59 11.77 -5.55 14.01
N ASN A 60 10.75 -5.19 14.81
CA ASN A 60 10.93 -4.79 16.20
C ASN A 60 11.64 -5.85 17.07
N GLY A 61 11.31 -7.12 16.86
CA GLY A 61 11.89 -8.27 17.59
C GLY A 61 13.19 -8.82 17.01
N LEU A 62 13.63 -8.39 15.82
CA LEU A 62 14.81 -8.92 15.14
C LEU A 62 16.13 -8.39 15.73
N HIS A 63 17.21 -9.12 15.51
CA HIS A 63 18.57 -8.67 15.77
C HIS A 63 19.13 -7.88 14.59
N THR A 64 18.58 -6.69 14.36
CA THR A 64 18.97 -5.76 13.30
C THR A 64 18.95 -4.33 13.81
N LEU A 65 19.66 -3.43 13.11
CA LEU A 65 19.59 -1.99 13.34
C LEU A 65 18.45 -1.33 12.55
N ILE A 66 17.83 -2.06 11.64
CA ILE A 66 16.74 -1.56 10.79
C ILE A 66 15.44 -1.59 11.59
N LYS A 67 15.20 -0.56 12.38
CA LYS A 67 14.01 -0.40 13.24
C LYS A 67 13.53 1.04 13.27
N ALA A 68 12.22 1.21 13.41
CA ALA A 68 11.54 2.48 13.62
C ALA A 68 10.66 2.45 14.89
N ASN A 69 11.07 1.70 15.92
CA ASN A 69 10.37 1.51 17.19
C ASN A 69 10.91 2.41 18.31
N HIS A 70 11.38 3.59 17.97
CA HIS A 70 11.87 4.62 18.90
C HIS A 70 11.50 6.02 18.38
N PRO A 71 11.34 7.02 19.27
CA PRO A 71 11.10 8.39 18.85
C PRO A 71 12.26 8.91 17.97
N PRO A 72 11.95 9.72 16.92
CA PRO A 72 10.69 10.43 16.69
C PRO A 72 9.68 9.68 15.79
N TYR A 73 9.97 8.43 15.38
CA TYR A 73 8.98 7.66 14.63
C TYR A 73 7.66 7.59 15.42
N GLY A 74 6.54 7.63 14.72
CA GLY A 74 5.21 7.54 15.32
C GLY A 74 4.80 8.77 16.16
N MET A 75 5.51 9.91 16.02
CA MET A 75 5.22 11.12 16.82
C MET A 75 3.80 11.66 16.64
N ASP A 76 3.12 11.35 15.51
CA ASP A 76 1.74 11.72 15.23
C ASP A 76 0.75 10.54 15.39
N MET A 77 1.26 9.38 15.80
CA MET A 77 0.40 8.25 16.19
C MET A 77 -0.30 8.53 17.52
N LEU A 78 -1.39 7.80 17.77
CA LEU A 78 -2.07 7.85 19.06
C LEU A 78 -1.05 7.56 20.20
N ASN A 79 -1.05 8.43 21.22
CA ASN A 79 -0.10 8.41 22.34
C ASN A 79 1.38 8.60 21.95
N HIS A 80 1.67 9.07 20.72
CA HIS A 80 3.04 9.26 20.20
C HIS A 80 3.89 7.99 20.26
N GLU A 81 3.26 6.85 19.98
CA GLU A 81 3.89 5.54 20.08
C GLU A 81 4.69 5.19 18.81
N ALA A 82 5.97 4.88 18.98
CA ALA A 82 6.83 4.38 17.93
C ALA A 82 6.61 2.87 17.73
N THR A 83 5.68 2.51 16.88
CA THR A 83 5.22 1.13 16.69
C THR A 83 6.13 0.28 15.82
N GLY A 84 7.06 0.90 15.08
CA GLY A 84 7.90 0.27 14.05
C GLY A 84 7.55 0.74 12.63
N ARG A 85 6.54 1.61 12.49
CA ARG A 85 6.22 2.27 11.23
C ARG A 85 7.28 3.31 10.87
N TYR A 86 7.80 3.24 9.65
CA TYR A 86 8.85 4.15 9.17
C TYR A 86 8.23 5.47 8.68
N SER A 87 7.64 6.22 9.62
CA SER A 87 7.04 7.54 9.38
C SER A 87 6.75 8.25 10.71
N ASN A 88 6.30 9.51 10.63
CA ASN A 88 5.75 10.23 11.79
C ASN A 88 4.40 9.66 12.28
N GLY A 89 3.66 8.96 11.42
CA GLY A 89 2.33 8.44 11.71
C GLY A 89 1.96 7.24 10.87
N LEU A 90 0.76 7.25 10.28
CA LEU A 90 0.23 6.17 9.46
C LEU A 90 1.05 5.96 8.19
N ILE A 91 1.19 4.70 7.81
CA ILE A 91 1.86 4.26 6.57
C ILE A 91 0.83 3.74 5.54
N PRO A 92 1.21 3.49 4.28
CA PRO A 92 0.27 3.09 3.22
C PRO A 92 -0.65 1.93 3.59
N THR A 93 -0.16 0.94 4.31
CA THR A 93 -0.95 -0.23 4.74
C THR A 93 -2.15 0.14 5.61
N ASP A 94 -1.96 1.07 6.56
CA ASP A 94 -3.04 1.56 7.42
C ASP A 94 -4.06 2.36 6.62
N LEU A 95 -3.56 3.28 5.78
CA LEU A 95 -4.40 4.17 4.98
C LEU A 95 -5.26 3.40 3.98
N ILE A 96 -4.70 2.36 3.36
CA ILE A 96 -5.43 1.46 2.45
C ILE A 96 -6.48 0.67 3.23
N ALA A 97 -6.11 0.07 4.36
CA ALA A 97 -7.05 -0.70 5.20
C ALA A 97 -8.20 0.17 5.72
N GLN A 98 -7.93 1.43 6.11
CA GLN A 98 -8.95 2.40 6.51
C GLN A 98 -9.88 2.76 5.36
N GLN A 99 -9.33 3.07 4.19
CA GLN A 99 -10.10 3.48 3.02
C GLN A 99 -11.01 2.37 2.49
N LEU A 100 -10.59 1.11 2.66
CA LEU A 100 -11.38 -0.08 2.36
C LEU A 100 -12.39 -0.44 3.47
N GLY A 101 -12.33 0.22 4.63
CA GLY A 101 -13.19 -0.06 5.77
C GLY A 101 -12.88 -1.39 6.47
N VAL A 102 -11.69 -1.97 6.24
CA VAL A 102 -11.29 -3.26 6.81
C VAL A 102 -10.86 -3.12 8.26
N LYS A 103 -9.91 -2.20 8.55
CA LYS A 103 -9.46 -1.89 9.92
C LYS A 103 -8.75 -0.54 10.01
N GLN A 104 -8.56 -0.04 11.24
CA GLN A 104 -7.91 1.26 11.48
C GLN A 104 -6.39 1.20 11.36
N LEU A 105 -5.76 0.15 11.85
CA LEU A 105 -4.32 -0.09 11.80
C LEU A 105 -4.08 -1.51 11.35
N LEU A 106 -3.21 -1.70 10.35
CA LEU A 106 -2.79 -3.03 9.94
C LEU A 106 -1.66 -3.50 10.87
N PRO A 107 -1.85 -4.61 11.63
CA PRO A 107 -0.80 -5.07 12.54
C PRO A 107 0.35 -5.76 11.79
N PRO A 108 1.56 -5.76 12.35
CA PRO A 108 2.61 -6.68 11.92
C PRO A 108 2.24 -8.11 12.28
N TYR A 109 2.67 -9.08 11.50
CA TYR A 109 2.46 -10.50 11.82
C TYR A 109 3.30 -10.96 13.02
N LEU A 110 4.48 -10.38 13.19
CA LEU A 110 5.44 -10.74 14.24
C LEU A 110 5.47 -9.72 15.38
N GLY A 111 5.81 -10.20 16.58
CA GLY A 111 6.14 -9.35 17.73
C GLY A 111 4.96 -8.73 18.46
N VAL A 112 3.72 -9.10 18.11
CA VAL A 112 2.49 -8.65 18.75
C VAL A 112 1.54 -9.82 19.01
N ASP A 113 0.66 -9.67 20.01
CA ASP A 113 -0.44 -10.61 20.23
C ASP A 113 -1.57 -10.30 19.25
N LEU A 114 -1.74 -11.15 18.24
CA LEU A 114 -2.80 -11.02 17.24
C LEU A 114 -4.08 -11.68 17.73
N SER A 115 -5.13 -10.88 17.84
CA SER A 115 -6.48 -11.39 18.11
C SER A 115 -7.04 -12.17 16.91
N PRO A 116 -8.08 -13.01 17.09
CA PRO A 116 -8.77 -13.62 15.97
C PRO A 116 -9.27 -12.60 14.93
N ASP A 117 -9.76 -11.45 15.37
CA ASP A 117 -10.23 -10.38 14.47
C ASP A 117 -9.09 -9.77 13.66
N ASP A 118 -7.91 -9.59 14.27
CA ASP A 118 -6.71 -9.15 13.54
C ASP A 118 -6.34 -10.12 12.43
N LEU A 119 -6.39 -11.42 12.70
CA LEU A 119 -6.07 -12.44 11.73
C LEU A 119 -7.11 -12.51 10.61
N LEU A 120 -8.40 -12.48 10.94
CA LEU A 120 -9.49 -12.57 9.95
C LEU A 120 -9.54 -11.39 8.98
N THR A 121 -9.00 -10.23 9.36
CA THR A 121 -9.01 -8.99 8.56
C THR A 121 -7.65 -8.62 7.95
N GLY A 122 -6.63 -9.46 8.17
CA GLY A 122 -5.32 -9.35 7.53
C GLY A 122 -4.24 -8.69 8.35
N VAL A 123 -3.00 -8.93 7.92
CA VAL A 123 -1.74 -8.50 8.57
C VAL A 123 -0.70 -8.11 7.51
N SER A 124 0.38 -7.47 7.95
CA SER A 124 1.57 -7.26 7.13
C SER A 124 2.70 -8.21 7.53
N PHE A 125 3.30 -8.86 6.54
CA PHE A 125 4.53 -9.67 6.67
C PHE A 125 5.78 -8.88 6.31
N ALA A 126 5.63 -7.66 5.83
CA ALA A 126 6.71 -6.80 5.34
C ALA A 126 7.81 -6.59 6.37
N SER A 127 9.02 -6.40 5.89
CA SER A 127 10.21 -6.22 6.73
C SER A 127 11.11 -5.13 6.16
N GLY A 128 11.33 -4.08 6.95
CA GLY A 128 12.16 -2.94 6.53
C GLY A 128 13.51 -3.36 5.98
N ALA A 129 13.94 -2.75 4.89
CA ALA A 129 15.19 -2.98 4.14
C ALA A 129 15.31 -4.36 3.47
N THR A 130 14.22 -5.08 3.27
CA THR A 130 14.21 -6.28 2.40
C THR A 130 14.07 -5.90 0.93
N GLY A 131 14.27 -6.86 0.05
CA GLY A 131 14.09 -6.73 -1.39
C GLY A 131 13.87 -8.08 -2.07
N PHE A 132 13.73 -8.06 -3.38
CA PHE A 132 13.57 -9.28 -4.18
C PHE A 132 14.89 -10.06 -4.33
N ASP A 133 16.05 -9.35 -4.37
CA ASP A 133 17.35 -10.01 -4.36
C ASP A 133 17.58 -10.70 -3.01
N PRO A 134 17.81 -12.03 -2.97
CA PRO A 134 18.08 -12.74 -1.73
C PRO A 134 19.24 -12.19 -0.90
N LEU A 135 20.16 -11.45 -1.53
CA LEU A 135 21.28 -10.82 -0.82
C LEU A 135 20.84 -9.62 0.03
N THR A 136 19.84 -8.85 -0.41
CA THR A 136 19.40 -7.61 0.22
C THR A 136 19.04 -7.81 1.71
N PRO A 137 18.14 -8.74 2.09
CA PRO A 137 17.82 -8.96 3.51
C PRO A 137 18.99 -9.53 4.31
N VAL A 138 19.89 -10.29 3.70
CA VAL A 138 21.05 -10.89 4.39
C VAL A 138 22.04 -9.84 4.87
N VAL A 139 22.30 -8.80 4.06
CA VAL A 139 23.26 -7.72 4.39
C VAL A 139 22.90 -7.02 5.70
N VAL A 140 21.60 -6.88 6.00
CA VAL A 140 21.10 -6.14 7.18
C VAL A 140 20.36 -7.01 8.18
N SER A 141 20.30 -8.32 7.97
CA SER A 141 19.69 -9.32 8.87
C SER A 141 18.21 -9.05 9.13
N VAL A 142 17.42 -8.94 8.04
CA VAL A 142 15.96 -8.76 8.07
C VAL A 142 15.24 -9.93 7.38
N ILE A 143 13.91 -9.94 7.39
CA ILE A 143 13.08 -11.02 6.85
C ILE A 143 13.10 -10.95 5.33
N SER A 144 13.49 -12.04 4.65
CA SER A 144 13.47 -12.14 3.18
C SER A 144 12.04 -12.28 2.65
N MET A 145 11.84 -12.04 1.35
CA MET A 145 10.56 -12.27 0.68
C MET A 145 10.10 -13.72 0.81
N ASP A 146 11.01 -14.71 0.71
CA ASP A 146 10.69 -16.12 0.91
C ASP A 146 10.22 -16.43 2.34
N GLN A 147 10.84 -15.81 3.34
CA GLN A 147 10.40 -15.95 4.72
C GLN A 147 9.04 -15.30 4.96
N GLN A 148 8.72 -14.21 4.29
CA GLN A 148 7.38 -13.59 4.34
C GLN A 148 6.33 -14.55 3.78
N LEU A 149 6.61 -15.28 2.69
CA LEU A 149 5.72 -16.34 2.18
C LEU A 149 5.57 -17.50 3.18
N ALA A 150 6.64 -17.90 3.84
CA ALA A 150 6.56 -18.95 4.87
C ALA A 150 5.70 -18.53 6.07
N TYR A 151 5.80 -17.26 6.51
CA TYR A 151 4.90 -16.72 7.53
C TYR A 151 3.45 -16.60 7.06
N PHE A 152 3.24 -16.34 5.78
CA PHE A 152 1.89 -16.37 5.21
C PHE A 152 1.30 -17.79 5.22
N ASP A 153 2.08 -18.83 4.96
CA ASP A 153 1.64 -20.22 5.08
C ASP A 153 1.24 -20.55 6.52
N GLU A 154 2.02 -20.10 7.51
CA GLU A 154 1.70 -20.22 8.94
C GLU A 154 0.40 -19.47 9.30
N TYR A 155 0.26 -18.22 8.83
CA TYR A 155 -0.94 -17.40 9.02
C TYR A 155 -2.19 -18.11 8.47
N ARG A 156 -2.11 -18.71 7.27
CA ARG A 156 -3.22 -19.51 6.71
C ARG A 156 -3.59 -20.68 7.62
N GLY A 157 -2.62 -21.39 8.18
CA GLY A 157 -2.87 -22.44 9.17
C GLY A 157 -3.65 -21.92 10.38
N ARG A 158 -3.25 -20.76 10.92
CA ARG A 158 -3.98 -20.11 12.02
C ARG A 158 -5.41 -19.69 11.64
N LEU A 159 -5.63 -19.23 10.40
CA LEU A 159 -6.98 -18.94 9.91
C LEU A 159 -7.85 -20.20 9.86
N VAL A 160 -7.29 -21.33 9.40
CA VAL A 160 -8.02 -22.63 9.38
C VAL A 160 -8.41 -23.06 10.79
N ASP A 161 -7.52 -22.89 11.76
CA ASP A 161 -7.81 -23.22 13.17
C ASP A 161 -8.93 -22.34 13.77
N ILE A 162 -9.06 -21.08 13.32
CA ILE A 162 -10.06 -20.12 13.83
C ILE A 162 -11.40 -20.27 13.10
N ALA A 163 -11.37 -20.36 11.77
CA ALA A 163 -12.55 -20.20 10.91
C ALA A 163 -12.89 -21.46 10.08
N GLY A 164 -11.99 -22.41 9.99
CA GLY A 164 -12.11 -23.60 9.14
C GLY A 164 -11.72 -23.34 7.68
N GLU A 165 -11.49 -24.40 6.92
CA GLU A 165 -10.97 -24.35 5.53
C GLU A 165 -11.82 -23.47 4.59
N ALA A 166 -13.13 -23.66 4.60
CA ALA A 166 -14.02 -22.96 3.65
C ALA A 166 -14.05 -21.44 3.87
N GLU A 167 -14.06 -20.99 5.12
CA GLU A 167 -14.05 -19.57 5.45
C GLU A 167 -12.67 -18.96 5.22
N THR A 168 -11.59 -19.71 5.50
CA THR A 168 -10.21 -19.30 5.18
C THR A 168 -10.07 -19.08 3.68
N ALA A 169 -10.54 -20.00 2.84
CA ALA A 169 -10.51 -19.82 1.39
C ALA A 169 -11.28 -18.54 0.97
N ARG A 170 -12.50 -18.33 1.50
CA ARG A 170 -13.29 -17.12 1.22
C ARG A 170 -12.58 -15.83 1.62
N ILE A 171 -11.92 -15.82 2.78
CA ILE A 171 -11.15 -14.65 3.25
C ILE A 171 -9.99 -14.36 2.31
N ILE A 172 -9.20 -15.37 1.96
CA ILE A 172 -8.02 -15.23 1.12
C ILE A 172 -8.38 -14.80 -0.31
N GLU A 173 -9.39 -15.44 -0.91
CA GLU A 173 -9.86 -15.09 -2.27
C GLU A 173 -10.45 -13.67 -2.35
N GLY A 174 -11.10 -13.22 -1.28
CA GLY A 174 -11.65 -11.87 -1.18
C GLY A 174 -10.65 -10.81 -0.72
N ALA A 175 -9.45 -11.19 -0.31
CA ALA A 175 -8.45 -10.26 0.21
C ALA A 175 -7.81 -9.39 -0.88
N LEU A 176 -7.40 -8.20 -0.50
CA LEU A 176 -6.42 -7.41 -1.25
C LEU A 176 -5.02 -7.79 -0.78
N PHE A 177 -4.20 -8.26 -1.70
CA PHE A 177 -2.77 -8.47 -1.50
C PHE A 177 -2.00 -7.26 -1.99
N LEU A 178 -1.00 -6.78 -1.21
CA LEU A 178 -0.08 -5.73 -1.62
C LEU A 178 1.35 -6.27 -1.61
N VAL A 179 2.10 -6.01 -2.66
CA VAL A 179 3.51 -6.37 -2.79
C VAL A 179 4.30 -5.09 -3.08
N CYS A 180 5.17 -4.68 -2.17
CA CYS A 180 5.96 -3.44 -2.25
C CYS A 180 7.41 -3.71 -1.87
N ALA A 181 8.25 -4.02 -2.84
CA ALA A 181 9.68 -4.28 -2.65
C ALA A 181 10.50 -3.91 -3.88
N GLY A 182 11.82 -3.88 -3.73
CA GLY A 182 12.77 -3.62 -4.82
C GLY A 182 13.55 -2.33 -4.66
N THR A 183 13.05 -1.37 -3.92
CA THR A 183 13.72 -0.08 -3.69
C THR A 183 15.06 -0.27 -2.98
N ASP A 184 15.13 -1.13 -1.96
CA ASP A 184 16.35 -1.43 -1.22
C ASP A 184 17.38 -2.21 -2.05
N ASP A 185 16.92 -3.04 -2.97
CA ASP A 185 17.78 -3.73 -3.94
C ASP A 185 18.60 -2.71 -4.75
N VAL A 186 17.91 -1.74 -5.34
CA VAL A 186 18.54 -0.69 -6.15
C VAL A 186 19.35 0.26 -5.27
N ALA A 187 18.72 0.86 -4.24
CA ALA A 187 19.37 1.90 -3.43
C ALA A 187 20.55 1.39 -2.62
N ASN A 188 20.41 0.25 -1.96
CA ASN A 188 21.38 -0.24 -0.99
C ASN A 188 22.27 -1.34 -1.56
N THR A 189 21.70 -2.41 -2.14
CA THR A 189 22.46 -3.57 -2.58
C THR A 189 23.24 -3.31 -3.87
N TYR A 190 22.68 -2.54 -4.81
CA TYR A 190 23.36 -2.24 -6.07
C TYR A 190 24.25 -0.98 -5.99
N PHE A 191 23.69 0.15 -5.55
CA PHE A 191 24.40 1.43 -5.63
C PHE A 191 25.22 1.79 -4.38
N THR A 192 24.82 1.33 -3.19
CA THR A 192 25.53 1.67 -1.94
C THR A 192 26.58 0.64 -1.57
N THR A 193 26.38 -0.64 -1.90
CA THR A 193 27.38 -1.69 -1.74
C THR A 193 27.95 -2.12 -3.10
N PRO A 194 29.18 -2.66 -3.16
CA PRO A 194 29.78 -3.09 -4.44
C PRO A 194 29.32 -4.48 -4.89
N PHE A 195 28.47 -5.17 -4.13
CA PHE A 195 28.23 -6.60 -4.33
C PHE A 195 27.59 -6.88 -5.70
N ARG A 196 26.49 -6.22 -6.04
CA ARG A 196 25.78 -6.46 -7.29
C ARG A 196 26.26 -5.62 -8.46
N SER A 197 26.72 -4.41 -8.21
CA SER A 197 27.30 -3.56 -9.28
C SER A 197 28.64 -4.09 -9.83
N ALA A 198 29.31 -5.01 -9.12
CA ALA A 198 30.47 -5.73 -9.64
C ALA A 198 30.10 -6.93 -10.53
N GLU A 199 28.89 -7.45 -10.39
CA GLU A 199 28.42 -8.68 -11.10
C GLU A 199 27.52 -8.33 -12.30
N TYR A 200 26.74 -7.25 -12.21
CA TYR A 200 25.71 -6.88 -13.17
C TYR A 200 25.83 -5.42 -13.57
N ASP A 201 25.54 -5.12 -14.83
CA ASP A 201 25.12 -3.77 -15.23
C ASP A 201 23.66 -3.49 -14.78
N ILE A 202 23.20 -2.25 -14.91
CA ILE A 202 21.84 -1.86 -14.49
C ILE A 202 20.76 -2.73 -15.17
N PRO A 203 20.77 -2.93 -16.51
CA PRO A 203 19.79 -3.78 -17.16
C PRO A 203 19.78 -5.22 -16.66
N GLY A 204 20.96 -5.83 -16.49
CA GLY A 204 21.09 -7.20 -16.00
C GLY A 204 20.63 -7.37 -14.55
N TYR A 205 20.88 -6.36 -13.71
CA TYR A 205 20.38 -6.39 -12.33
C TYR A 205 18.86 -6.21 -12.25
N VAL A 206 18.31 -5.33 -13.07
CA VAL A 206 16.86 -5.16 -13.18
C VAL A 206 16.18 -6.45 -13.66
N ASP A 207 16.77 -7.18 -14.63
CA ASP A 207 16.26 -8.47 -15.07
C ASP A 207 16.25 -9.50 -13.94
N LEU A 208 17.29 -9.54 -13.12
CA LEU A 208 17.36 -10.38 -11.93
C LEU A 208 16.20 -10.08 -10.97
N LEU A 209 15.98 -8.80 -10.66
CA LEU A 209 14.92 -8.36 -9.74
C LEU A 209 13.53 -8.70 -10.26
N VAL A 210 13.27 -8.43 -11.54
CA VAL A 210 11.96 -8.74 -12.15
C VAL A 210 11.71 -10.26 -12.19
N GLY A 211 12.77 -11.05 -12.43
CA GLY A 211 12.68 -12.51 -12.36
C GLY A 211 12.26 -13.01 -10.98
N HIS A 212 12.89 -12.51 -9.92
CA HIS A 212 12.50 -12.86 -8.53
C HIS A 212 11.11 -12.34 -8.16
N ALA A 213 10.72 -11.16 -8.65
CA ALA A 213 9.36 -10.65 -8.45
C ALA A 213 8.31 -11.53 -9.13
N GLU A 214 8.57 -12.01 -10.35
CA GLU A 214 7.69 -12.93 -11.05
C GLU A 214 7.56 -14.27 -10.30
N GLU A 215 8.68 -14.83 -9.82
CA GLU A 215 8.69 -16.05 -9.01
C GLU A 215 7.85 -15.88 -7.73
N PHE A 216 8.04 -14.78 -7.00
CA PHE A 216 7.24 -14.44 -5.82
C PHE A 216 5.73 -14.40 -6.15
N LEU A 217 5.33 -13.73 -7.24
CA LEU A 217 3.93 -13.67 -7.66
C LEU A 217 3.38 -15.07 -8.02
N ARG A 218 4.15 -15.90 -8.70
CA ARG A 218 3.76 -17.29 -9.02
C ARG A 218 3.50 -18.10 -7.76
N GLU A 219 4.41 -18.01 -6.79
CA GLU A 219 4.26 -18.67 -5.49
C GLU A 219 3.06 -18.15 -4.70
N LEU A 220 2.73 -16.85 -4.80
CA LEU A 220 1.62 -16.26 -4.08
C LEU A 220 0.24 -16.70 -4.61
N VAL A 221 0.13 -16.94 -5.92
CA VAL A 221 -1.15 -17.30 -6.57
C VAL A 221 -1.42 -18.79 -6.64
N VAL A 222 -0.45 -19.67 -6.31
CA VAL A 222 -0.69 -21.12 -6.32
C VAL A 222 -1.90 -21.49 -5.46
N SER A 223 -2.59 -22.56 -5.81
CA SER A 223 -3.85 -22.98 -5.18
C SER A 223 -3.76 -23.12 -3.65
N SER A 224 -2.58 -23.52 -3.15
CA SER A 224 -2.33 -23.65 -1.71
C SER A 224 -2.31 -22.31 -0.97
N ARG A 225 -1.94 -21.21 -1.64
CA ARG A 225 -1.94 -19.82 -1.07
C ARG A 225 -3.14 -19.01 -1.49
N GLY A 226 -3.54 -19.07 -2.74
CA GLY A 226 -4.84 -18.66 -3.23
C GLY A 226 -5.05 -17.15 -3.40
N ALA A 227 -3.99 -16.34 -3.52
CA ALA A 227 -4.14 -14.91 -3.82
C ALA A 227 -4.80 -14.71 -5.20
N ARG A 228 -5.77 -13.78 -5.26
CA ARG A 228 -6.52 -13.49 -6.48
C ARG A 228 -6.41 -12.04 -6.93
N ARG A 229 -6.30 -11.11 -6.00
CA ARG A 229 -6.28 -9.67 -6.25
C ARG A 229 -5.03 -9.05 -5.64
N ILE A 230 -4.08 -8.63 -6.50
CA ILE A 230 -2.76 -8.20 -6.08
C ILE A 230 -2.47 -6.80 -6.62
N GLY A 231 -2.20 -5.83 -5.72
CA GLY A 231 -1.57 -4.57 -6.06
C GLY A 231 -0.05 -4.71 -5.97
N PHE A 232 0.63 -4.61 -7.09
CA PHE A 232 2.08 -4.64 -7.17
C PHE A 232 2.61 -3.20 -7.27
N VAL A 233 3.30 -2.74 -6.23
CA VAL A 233 3.76 -1.35 -6.13
C VAL A 233 5.07 -1.20 -6.90
N GLY A 234 5.11 -0.25 -7.84
CA GLY A 234 6.31 0.11 -8.58
C GLY A 234 7.33 0.86 -7.72
N MET A 235 8.56 0.95 -8.21
CA MET A 235 9.60 1.73 -7.54
C MET A 235 9.32 3.23 -7.64
N PRO A 236 9.58 3.99 -6.55
CA PRO A 236 9.58 5.45 -6.57
C PRO A 236 10.80 6.01 -7.31
N PRO A 237 10.93 7.35 -7.50
CA PRO A 237 12.15 7.97 -8.02
C PRO A 237 13.29 7.86 -7.01
N VAL A 238 13.90 6.69 -6.93
CA VAL A 238 14.91 6.28 -5.93
C VAL A 238 16.06 7.28 -5.81
N GLY A 239 16.55 7.80 -6.94
CA GLY A 239 17.64 8.77 -6.95
C GLY A 239 17.29 10.14 -6.38
N CYS A 240 16.01 10.39 -6.12
CA CYS A 240 15.50 11.66 -5.60
C CYS A 240 15.19 11.65 -4.11
N VAL A 241 15.16 10.48 -3.44
CA VAL A 241 14.96 10.44 -1.99
C VAL A 241 16.16 11.06 -1.26
N PRO A 242 15.99 11.68 -0.09
CA PRO A 242 17.00 12.52 0.54
C PRO A 242 18.38 11.87 0.71
N SER A 243 18.44 10.60 1.14
CA SER A 243 19.70 9.87 1.29
C SER A 243 20.41 9.65 -0.04
N GLN A 244 19.66 9.30 -1.09
CA GLN A 244 20.25 9.01 -2.40
C GLN A 244 20.72 10.28 -3.11
N ARG A 245 20.04 11.42 -2.89
CA ARG A 245 20.55 12.75 -3.26
C ARG A 245 21.88 13.04 -2.57
N THR A 246 22.04 12.68 -1.32
CA THR A 246 23.25 12.91 -0.55
C THR A 246 24.39 11.99 -0.99
N LEU A 247 24.11 10.69 -1.16
CA LEU A 247 25.12 9.69 -1.50
C LEU A 247 25.58 9.75 -2.98
N GLY A 248 24.66 10.03 -3.89
CA GLY A 248 24.92 10.01 -5.34
C GLY A 248 24.89 11.37 -6.03
N GLY A 249 24.04 12.30 -5.56
CA GLY A 249 23.84 13.62 -6.17
C GLY A 249 24.85 14.69 -5.76
N GLY A 250 25.83 14.33 -4.93
CA GLY A 250 26.89 15.22 -4.42
C GLY A 250 26.46 16.03 -3.20
N LEU A 251 27.36 16.12 -2.22
CA LEU A 251 27.10 16.74 -0.91
C LEU A 251 26.62 18.20 -0.98
N ALA A 252 27.10 18.95 -1.96
CA ALA A 252 26.79 20.38 -2.11
C ALA A 252 25.47 20.63 -2.87
N THR A 253 25.29 19.93 -3.99
CA THR A 253 24.13 20.14 -4.89
C THR A 253 22.92 19.32 -4.48
N ARG A 254 23.15 18.10 -3.95
CA ARG A 254 22.12 17.13 -3.61
C ARG A 254 21.05 16.99 -4.72
N ALA A 255 21.53 16.96 -5.98
CA ALA A 255 20.65 16.70 -7.12
C ALA A 255 20.10 15.26 -7.06
N CYS A 256 18.98 14.99 -7.72
CA CYS A 256 18.56 13.62 -7.96
C CYS A 256 19.68 12.85 -8.69
N GLU A 257 19.96 11.63 -8.26
CA GLU A 257 20.98 10.81 -8.91
C GLU A 257 20.36 10.07 -10.11
N PRO A 258 20.80 10.39 -11.35
CA PRO A 258 20.06 9.96 -12.54
C PRO A 258 20.12 8.45 -12.80
N LYS A 259 21.21 7.76 -12.46
CA LYS A 259 21.35 6.31 -12.71
C LYS A 259 20.44 5.49 -11.81
N ARG A 260 20.17 5.94 -10.58
CA ARG A 260 19.21 5.32 -9.68
C ARG A 260 17.78 5.48 -10.18
N ASN A 261 17.45 6.64 -10.74
CA ASN A 261 16.16 6.88 -11.39
C ASN A 261 16.02 6.08 -12.70
N GLU A 262 17.10 5.96 -13.49
CA GLU A 262 17.14 5.09 -14.67
C GLU A 262 16.84 3.64 -14.30
N ALA A 263 17.48 3.12 -13.26
CA ALA A 263 17.21 1.76 -12.77
C ALA A 263 15.75 1.58 -12.31
N ALA A 264 15.20 2.54 -11.57
CA ALA A 264 13.81 2.50 -11.11
C ALA A 264 12.81 2.53 -12.28
N LEU A 265 13.01 3.40 -13.27
CA LEU A 265 12.16 3.49 -14.45
C LEU A 265 12.24 2.22 -15.31
N LEU A 266 13.44 1.68 -15.49
CA LEU A 266 13.63 0.43 -16.22
C LEU A 266 12.96 -0.76 -15.51
N TYR A 267 13.09 -0.83 -14.18
CA TYR A 267 12.38 -1.84 -13.38
C TYR A 267 10.86 -1.69 -13.55
N ASN A 268 10.33 -0.49 -13.41
CA ASN A 268 8.89 -0.25 -13.55
C ASN A 268 8.37 -0.66 -14.94
N ALA A 269 9.10 -0.35 -15.99
CA ALA A 269 8.74 -0.75 -17.36
C ALA A 269 8.70 -2.28 -17.50
N ARG A 270 9.75 -2.99 -17.06
CA ARG A 270 9.84 -4.45 -17.15
C ARG A 270 8.85 -5.16 -16.23
N ALA A 271 8.60 -4.62 -15.03
CA ALA A 271 7.57 -5.14 -14.12
C ALA A 271 6.17 -5.03 -14.73
N GLN A 272 5.86 -3.94 -15.44
CA GLN A 272 4.59 -3.81 -16.17
C GLN A 272 4.47 -4.83 -17.30
N GLU A 273 5.53 -5.06 -18.09
CA GLU A 273 5.57 -6.09 -19.13
C GLU A 273 5.39 -7.49 -18.53
N MET A 274 6.07 -7.80 -17.45
CA MET A 274 5.96 -9.06 -16.70
C MET A 274 4.53 -9.27 -16.20
N ILE A 275 3.92 -8.26 -15.56
CA ILE A 275 2.54 -8.34 -15.04
C ILE A 275 1.53 -8.54 -16.18
N ALA A 276 1.70 -7.85 -17.30
CA ALA A 276 0.82 -8.04 -18.46
C ALA A 276 0.89 -9.48 -19.00
N ALA A 277 2.10 -10.04 -19.12
CA ALA A 277 2.31 -11.43 -19.51
C ALA A 277 1.74 -12.42 -18.46
N PHE A 278 1.95 -12.14 -17.17
CA PHE A 278 1.45 -12.93 -16.05
C PHE A 278 -0.09 -13.03 -16.06
N ASN A 279 -0.78 -11.90 -16.19
CA ASN A 279 -2.23 -11.86 -16.25
C ASN A 279 -2.77 -12.60 -17.49
N ASN A 280 -2.13 -12.46 -18.66
CA ASN A 280 -2.53 -13.18 -19.87
C ASN A 280 -2.40 -14.70 -19.74
N ASN A 281 -1.33 -15.18 -19.10
CA ASN A 281 -1.08 -16.61 -18.93
C ASN A 281 -2.04 -17.24 -17.88
N ASN A 282 -2.34 -16.55 -16.78
CA ASN A 282 -3.25 -17.06 -15.75
C ASN A 282 -4.72 -17.05 -16.18
N ASN A 283 -5.11 -16.15 -17.09
CA ASN A 283 -6.48 -16.13 -17.65
C ASN A 283 -6.71 -17.22 -18.72
N ALA A 284 -5.65 -17.93 -19.15
CA ALA A 284 -5.79 -19.07 -20.08
C ALA A 284 -6.26 -20.36 -19.35
N ASP A 285 -6.02 -20.48 -18.06
CA ASP A 285 -6.56 -21.55 -17.21
C ASP A 285 -7.87 -21.06 -16.58
N ALA A 286 -9.01 -21.54 -17.07
CA ALA A 286 -10.36 -21.05 -16.80
C ALA A 286 -10.83 -21.11 -15.32
N ASP A 287 -9.99 -21.54 -14.40
CA ASP A 287 -10.35 -21.75 -12.98
C ASP A 287 -9.74 -20.74 -11.99
N ALA A 288 -8.97 -19.75 -12.44
CA ALA A 288 -8.36 -18.79 -11.53
C ALA A 288 -8.41 -17.36 -12.08
N ASP A 289 -9.41 -16.59 -11.65
CA ASP A 289 -9.49 -15.13 -11.80
C ASP A 289 -8.39 -14.44 -10.96
N VAL A 290 -7.13 -14.51 -11.41
CA VAL A 290 -6.02 -13.78 -10.79
C VAL A 290 -5.82 -12.47 -11.52
N LEU A 291 -5.83 -11.38 -10.77
CA LEU A 291 -5.57 -10.04 -11.26
C LEU A 291 -4.40 -9.41 -10.50
N VAL A 292 -3.32 -9.12 -11.20
CA VAL A 292 -2.21 -8.30 -10.71
C VAL A 292 -2.28 -6.93 -11.37
N VAL A 293 -2.31 -5.88 -10.56
CA VAL A 293 -2.36 -4.48 -11.00
C VAL A 293 -1.06 -3.79 -10.61
N PHE A 294 -0.34 -3.25 -11.58
CA PHE A 294 0.82 -2.41 -11.31
C PHE A 294 0.37 -1.04 -10.80
N LEU A 295 0.87 -0.65 -9.61
CA LEU A 295 0.57 0.63 -8.95
C LEU A 295 1.74 1.58 -9.15
N ASP A 296 1.61 2.53 -10.07
CA ASP A 296 2.64 3.52 -10.34
C ASP A 296 2.68 4.61 -9.26
N ILE A 297 3.63 4.48 -8.35
CA ILE A 297 3.92 5.51 -7.34
C ILE A 297 5.07 6.45 -7.75
N TYR A 298 5.79 6.15 -8.85
CA TYR A 298 6.88 6.98 -9.34
C TYR A 298 6.37 8.39 -9.66
N ARG A 299 5.33 8.46 -10.47
CA ARG A 299 4.77 9.72 -10.96
C ARG A 299 4.28 10.62 -9.83
N ILE A 300 3.51 10.09 -8.90
CA ILE A 300 2.95 10.92 -7.82
C ILE A 300 4.03 11.42 -6.86
N LEU A 301 5.01 10.58 -6.49
CA LEU A 301 6.09 11.02 -5.61
C LEU A 301 7.03 12.02 -6.30
N ASP A 302 7.29 11.85 -7.61
CA ASP A 302 8.05 12.81 -8.42
C ASP A 302 7.35 14.17 -8.44
N HIS A 303 6.02 14.20 -8.65
CA HIS A 303 5.22 15.42 -8.57
C HIS A 303 5.27 16.09 -7.19
N LEU A 304 5.21 15.31 -6.10
CA LEU A 304 5.34 15.84 -4.74
C LEU A 304 6.71 16.50 -4.51
N MET A 305 7.77 15.96 -5.13
CA MET A 305 9.10 16.52 -5.00
C MET A 305 9.32 17.74 -5.90
N GLU A 306 8.83 17.72 -7.14
CA GLU A 306 9.03 18.80 -8.11
C GLU A 306 8.10 20.00 -7.89
N ARG A 307 6.88 19.72 -7.44
CA ARG A 307 5.77 20.69 -7.29
C ARG A 307 5.18 20.68 -5.89
N GLY A 308 6.02 20.52 -4.86
CA GLY A 308 5.57 20.39 -3.48
C GLY A 308 4.64 21.51 -3.01
N GLU A 309 4.86 22.75 -3.44
CA GLU A 309 4.03 23.90 -3.09
C GLU A 309 2.56 23.75 -3.54
N GLU A 310 2.29 23.08 -4.67
CA GLU A 310 0.94 22.78 -5.15
C GLU A 310 0.19 21.84 -4.19
N TYR A 311 0.93 21.02 -3.46
CA TYR A 311 0.43 20.07 -2.46
C TYR A 311 0.56 20.63 -1.02
N GLY A 312 1.11 21.83 -0.86
CA GLY A 312 1.31 22.51 0.43
C GLY A 312 2.54 22.02 1.19
N PHE A 313 3.58 21.51 0.49
CA PHE A 313 4.89 21.22 1.06
C PHE A 313 5.89 22.30 0.71
N SER A 314 6.66 22.75 1.69
CA SER A 314 7.75 23.72 1.50
C SER A 314 9.13 23.06 1.48
N GLU A 315 9.24 21.81 1.99
CA GLU A 315 10.48 21.02 1.94
C GLU A 315 10.24 19.67 1.26
N THR A 316 10.89 19.47 0.13
CA THR A 316 10.70 18.29 -0.73
C THR A 316 11.99 17.47 -0.93
N THR A 317 13.11 17.95 -0.42
CA THR A 317 14.44 17.39 -0.69
C THR A 317 15.14 16.84 0.54
N ARG A 318 14.61 17.13 1.72
CA ARG A 318 15.15 16.71 3.02
C ARG A 318 14.06 16.06 3.86
N GLY A 319 14.48 15.13 4.71
CA GLY A 319 13.62 14.60 5.76
C GLY A 319 13.44 15.60 6.91
N CYS A 320 12.39 15.42 7.70
CA CYS A 320 12.12 16.18 8.91
C CYS A 320 13.06 15.77 10.07
N CYS A 321 13.57 14.54 10.08
CA CYS A 321 14.44 14.00 11.13
C CYS A 321 15.91 14.38 10.89
N GLY A 322 16.56 14.97 11.90
CA GLY A 322 17.96 15.33 11.88
C GLY A 322 18.29 16.45 10.89
N THR A 323 19.34 16.27 10.11
CA THR A 323 19.68 17.17 8.98
C THR A 323 18.80 16.90 7.78
N GLY A 324 18.05 15.79 7.81
CA GLY A 324 17.19 15.33 6.72
C GLY A 324 17.95 14.81 5.50
N THR A 325 19.20 14.41 5.66
CA THR A 325 20.08 14.06 4.53
C THR A 325 20.46 12.59 4.48
N ILE A 326 20.71 11.96 5.64
CA ILE A 326 21.11 10.55 5.78
C ILE A 326 20.45 9.86 6.98
N GLU A 327 19.76 10.61 7.81
CA GLU A 327 19.17 10.08 9.03
C GLU A 327 17.97 9.18 8.70
N VAL A 328 18.11 7.91 9.05
CA VAL A 328 17.10 6.87 8.92
C VAL A 328 17.34 5.81 10.00
N THR A 329 16.31 5.11 10.44
CA THR A 329 16.40 4.08 11.49
C THR A 329 17.15 4.60 12.73
N GLY A 330 18.18 3.90 13.23
CA GLY A 330 18.95 4.31 14.41
C GLY A 330 19.67 5.68 14.29
N LEU A 331 19.84 6.23 13.09
CA LEU A 331 20.36 7.59 12.91
C LEU A 331 19.26 8.65 13.06
N CYS A 332 18.00 8.28 12.91
CA CYS A 332 16.85 9.14 13.17
C CYS A 332 16.30 8.85 14.58
N ASP A 333 17.04 9.23 15.61
CA ASP A 333 16.67 9.01 16.99
C ASP A 333 16.70 10.34 17.76
N SER A 334 15.56 10.74 18.32
CA SER A 334 15.38 12.02 19.04
C SER A 334 16.30 12.20 20.25
N ARG A 335 16.98 11.14 20.68
CA ARG A 335 18.05 11.23 21.71
C ARG A 335 19.31 11.90 21.18
N PHE A 336 19.53 11.90 19.86
CA PHE A 336 20.77 12.37 19.23
C PHE A 336 20.53 13.46 18.19
N VAL A 337 19.34 13.53 17.59
CA VAL A 337 19.02 14.49 16.51
C VAL A 337 17.71 15.23 16.82
N SER A 338 17.61 16.46 16.30
CA SER A 338 16.37 17.24 16.37
C SER A 338 15.39 16.80 15.29
N VAL A 339 14.15 17.16 15.47
CA VAL A 339 13.08 17.01 14.47
C VAL A 339 12.70 18.41 13.99
N CYS A 340 12.24 18.54 12.77
CA CYS A 340 11.75 19.80 12.21
C CYS A 340 10.57 20.36 13.02
N ASP A 341 10.34 21.68 12.94
CA ASP A 341 9.28 22.35 13.69
C ASP A 341 7.87 21.97 13.20
N ASP A 342 7.71 21.70 11.90
CA ASP A 342 6.44 21.35 11.27
C ASP A 342 6.62 20.22 10.25
N VAL A 343 6.32 18.99 10.67
CA VAL A 343 6.40 17.82 9.83
C VAL A 343 5.45 17.87 8.63
N SER A 344 4.34 18.61 8.74
CA SER A 344 3.36 18.72 7.65
C SER A 344 3.88 19.50 6.44
N GLN A 345 4.98 20.22 6.58
CA GLN A 345 5.65 20.95 5.50
C GLN A 345 6.64 20.09 4.71
N HIS A 346 6.92 18.87 5.16
CA HIS A 346 7.93 17.99 4.58
C HIS A 346 7.27 16.84 3.79
N VAL A 347 7.81 16.55 2.59
CA VAL A 347 7.44 15.33 1.86
C VAL A 347 7.99 14.09 2.57
N PHE A 348 9.22 14.17 3.10
CA PHE A 348 9.89 13.06 3.76
C PHE A 348 9.98 13.26 5.27
N PHE A 349 9.77 12.16 6.02
CA PHE A 349 9.96 12.15 7.47
C PHE A 349 11.42 11.93 7.85
N ASP A 350 12.02 10.88 7.34
CA ASP A 350 13.46 10.60 7.45
C ASP A 350 14.14 10.72 6.08
N SER A 351 15.34 10.18 5.91
CA SER A 351 16.05 10.30 4.64
C SER A 351 15.58 9.37 3.52
N TYR A 352 14.58 8.50 3.79
CA TYR A 352 13.98 7.56 2.83
C TYR A 352 12.46 7.66 2.76
N HIS A 353 11.79 7.78 3.91
CA HIS A 353 10.37 7.51 4.04
C HIS A 353 9.54 8.79 4.00
N PRO A 354 8.47 8.81 3.22
CA PRO A 354 7.50 9.90 3.23
C PRO A 354 6.85 10.14 4.60
N THR A 355 6.38 11.36 4.83
CA THR A 355 5.50 11.70 5.95
C THR A 355 4.13 11.06 5.77
N GLU A 356 3.37 10.91 6.86
CA GLU A 356 1.97 10.47 6.79
C GLU A 356 1.16 11.32 5.79
N ARG A 357 1.37 12.64 5.78
CA ARG A 357 0.70 13.55 4.83
C ARG A 357 1.00 13.19 3.39
N ALA A 358 2.25 12.94 3.05
CA ALA A 358 2.65 12.53 1.71
C ALA A 358 2.09 11.14 1.37
N TYR A 359 2.10 10.19 2.30
CA TYR A 359 1.49 8.88 2.11
C TYR A 359 -0.02 8.97 1.84
N ARG A 360 -0.75 9.85 2.52
CA ARG A 360 -2.19 10.09 2.25
C ARG A 360 -2.45 10.54 0.82
N ILE A 361 -1.59 11.40 0.28
CA ILE A 361 -1.70 11.86 -1.11
C ILE A 361 -1.40 10.70 -2.08
N ILE A 362 -0.32 9.94 -1.83
CA ILE A 362 0.05 8.77 -2.66
C ILE A 362 -1.07 7.72 -2.66
N VAL A 363 -1.61 7.37 -1.49
CA VAL A 363 -2.69 6.39 -1.38
C VAL A 363 -3.96 6.90 -2.08
N ASN A 364 -4.31 8.17 -1.95
CA ASN A 364 -5.44 8.75 -2.67
C ASN A 364 -5.24 8.70 -4.19
N ASP A 365 -4.04 8.96 -4.70
CA ASP A 365 -3.72 8.82 -6.13
C ASP A 365 -3.88 7.36 -6.59
N ILE A 366 -3.43 6.39 -5.79
CA ILE A 366 -3.62 4.95 -6.07
C ILE A 366 -5.12 4.63 -6.20
N PHE A 367 -5.94 5.04 -5.24
CA PHE A 367 -7.39 4.76 -5.29
C PHE A 367 -8.09 5.44 -6.47
N GLN A 368 -7.71 6.66 -6.81
CA GLN A 368 -8.27 7.38 -7.95
C GLN A 368 -7.94 6.72 -9.29
N ASN A 369 -6.71 6.25 -9.46
CA ASN A 369 -6.24 5.70 -10.74
C ASN A 369 -6.49 4.19 -10.87
N TYR A 370 -6.43 3.41 -9.79
CA TYR A 370 -6.44 1.94 -9.82
C TYR A 370 -7.60 1.31 -9.04
N GLY A 371 -8.32 2.08 -8.21
CA GLY A 371 -9.39 1.54 -7.37
C GLY A 371 -10.50 0.86 -8.17
N HIS A 372 -10.85 1.41 -9.32
CA HIS A 372 -11.88 0.84 -10.20
C HIS A 372 -11.46 -0.52 -10.83
N VAL A 373 -10.16 -0.81 -10.91
CA VAL A 373 -9.65 -2.10 -11.40
C VAL A 373 -9.49 -3.09 -10.25
N LEU A 374 -8.94 -2.63 -9.12
CA LEU A 374 -8.68 -3.48 -7.96
C LEU A 374 -9.95 -3.91 -7.21
N PHE A 375 -11.05 -3.15 -7.32
CA PHE A 375 -12.26 -3.35 -6.50
C PHE A 375 -13.54 -3.48 -7.33
N SER A 376 -13.41 -3.73 -8.65
CA SER A 376 -14.53 -3.99 -9.55
C SER A 376 -15.08 -5.42 -9.43
#